data_9f35cbd3a5b3019996c4daf217acd165
#
_entry.id   9f35cbd3a5b3019996c4daf217acd165
#
_cell.length_a   1.000
_cell.length_b   1.000
_cell.length_c   1.000
_cell.angle_alpha   90.00
_cell.angle_beta   90.00
_cell.angle_gamma   90.00
#
_symmetry.space_group_name_H-M   'P 1'
#
loop_
_entity.id
_entity.type
_entity.pdbx_description
1 polymer ?
#
loop_
_entity_poly.entity_id
_entity_poly.type
_entity_poly.pdbx_seq_one_letter_code
_entity_poly.pdbx_strand_id
1 'polypeptide(L)'
;MDTKQILIQAGNHVAETLAKVDPAQVDAMAKGIAKAKRVFVSGWGRAGNVAGILGMDMSQIGKVVFRVGDNNTPSIHEGDILLVVSGSGNTKTISIIAQEAKDFGAEVGLISTSEQSIIGEIADYNVVIPRIETPMNKIMAAKRPARDPKFKSTAGTRETYDLTPEEREAITLDQVELTYQAAFVLNEILQHKVMEEIGETFEAIHYYHNSLE
;
A
#
# COMPACT_ATOMS: atom_id res chain seq x y z
N MET A 1 22.37 15.58 11.80
CA MET A 1 22.63 14.71 10.62
C MET A 1 22.57 15.57 9.38
N ASP A 2 23.48 15.41 8.42
CA ASP A 2 23.40 16.15 7.17
C ASP A 2 22.37 15.49 6.21
N THR A 3 21.96 16.23 5.18
CA THR A 3 20.95 15.78 4.21
C THR A 3 21.37 14.49 3.51
N LYS A 4 22.66 14.33 3.20
CA LYS A 4 23.18 13.12 2.54
C LYS A 4 23.01 11.88 3.41
N GLN A 5 23.27 12.00 4.71
CA GLN A 5 23.06 10.91 5.67
C GLN A 5 21.59 10.53 5.76
N ILE A 6 20.66 11.51 5.78
CA ILE A 6 19.22 11.28 5.79
C ILE A 6 18.78 10.52 4.53
N LEU A 7 19.25 10.92 3.35
CA LEU A 7 18.93 10.25 2.08
C LEU A 7 19.41 8.80 2.06
N ILE A 8 20.63 8.54 2.51
CA ILE A 8 21.19 7.19 2.57
C ILE A 8 20.37 6.33 3.56
N GLN A 9 20.07 6.86 4.75
CA GLN A 9 19.28 6.14 5.75
C GLN A 9 17.88 5.81 5.24
N ALA A 10 17.22 6.76 4.57
CA ALA A 10 15.91 6.53 3.97
C ALA A 10 15.95 5.39 2.94
N GLY A 11 16.93 5.38 2.05
CA GLY A 11 17.12 4.31 1.07
C GLY A 11 17.35 2.95 1.72
N ASN A 12 18.24 2.88 2.71
CA ASN A 12 18.51 1.65 3.45
C ASN A 12 17.25 1.13 4.17
N HIS A 13 16.46 2.02 4.77
CA HIS A 13 15.23 1.65 5.45
C HIS A 13 14.19 1.03 4.48
N VAL A 14 14.04 1.58 3.29
CA VAL A 14 13.16 0.98 2.27
C VAL A 14 13.68 -0.40 1.88
N ALA A 15 14.99 -0.56 1.64
CA ALA A 15 15.59 -1.84 1.30
C ALA A 15 15.41 -2.88 2.41
N GLU A 16 15.64 -2.51 3.67
CA GLU A 16 15.43 -3.40 4.83
C GLU A 16 13.96 -3.80 5.01
N THR A 17 13.02 -2.89 4.71
CA THR A 17 11.59 -3.17 4.76
C THR A 17 11.20 -4.19 3.69
N LEU A 18 11.63 -3.97 2.45
CA LEU A 18 11.34 -4.86 1.33
C LEU A 18 11.97 -6.24 1.51
N ALA A 19 13.16 -6.33 2.09
CA ALA A 19 13.83 -7.60 2.38
C ALA A 19 13.05 -8.50 3.36
N LYS A 20 12.06 -7.96 4.08
CA LYS A 20 11.20 -8.69 5.01
C LYS A 20 9.83 -9.05 4.43
N VAL A 21 9.49 -8.58 3.24
CA VAL A 21 8.26 -8.98 2.54
C VAL A 21 8.38 -10.43 2.12
N ASP A 22 7.34 -11.22 2.36
CA ASP A 22 7.29 -12.60 1.92
C ASP A 22 7.11 -12.68 0.39
N PRO A 23 8.09 -13.21 -0.36
CA PRO A 23 7.99 -13.34 -1.81
C PRO A 23 6.79 -14.17 -2.26
N ALA A 24 6.38 -15.18 -1.48
CA ALA A 24 5.24 -16.02 -1.84
C ALA A 24 3.92 -15.24 -1.86
N GLN A 25 3.76 -14.22 -0.98
CA GLN A 25 2.60 -13.32 -1.00
C GLN A 25 2.57 -12.45 -2.26
N VAL A 26 3.73 -11.97 -2.69
CA VAL A 26 3.89 -11.17 -3.91
C VAL A 26 3.55 -12.00 -5.15
N ASP A 27 4.12 -13.19 -5.25
CA ASP A 27 3.88 -14.12 -6.36
C ASP A 27 2.40 -14.55 -6.44
N ALA A 28 1.76 -14.81 -5.30
CA ALA A 28 0.34 -15.15 -5.24
C ALA A 28 -0.53 -13.98 -5.74
N MET A 29 -0.26 -12.75 -5.29
CA MET A 29 -0.98 -11.57 -5.74
C MET A 29 -0.78 -11.30 -7.23
N ALA A 30 0.45 -11.43 -7.74
CA ALA A 30 0.75 -11.28 -9.16
C ALA A 30 -0.05 -12.26 -10.02
N LYS A 31 -0.17 -13.53 -9.62
CA LYS A 31 -1.01 -14.53 -10.29
C LYS A 31 -2.48 -14.16 -10.27
N GLY A 32 -2.99 -13.63 -9.15
CA GLY A 32 -4.35 -13.13 -9.04
C GLY A 32 -4.60 -11.97 -10.03
N ILE A 33 -3.69 -11.00 -10.08
CA ILE A 33 -3.78 -9.88 -11.02
C ILE A 33 -3.70 -10.37 -12.48
N ALA A 34 -2.77 -11.29 -12.76
CA ALA A 34 -2.57 -11.81 -14.11
C ALA A 34 -3.84 -12.43 -14.70
N LYS A 35 -4.56 -13.25 -13.93
CA LYS A 35 -5.80 -13.92 -14.37
C LYS A 35 -7.02 -13.01 -14.40
N ALA A 36 -7.00 -11.88 -13.67
CA ALA A 36 -8.15 -10.98 -13.59
C ALA A 36 -8.46 -10.34 -14.95
N LYS A 37 -9.76 -10.24 -15.26
CA LYS A 37 -10.26 -9.58 -16.48
C LYS A 37 -10.04 -8.06 -16.40
N ARG A 38 -10.37 -7.48 -15.25
CA ARG A 38 -10.21 -6.04 -14.97
C ARG A 38 -9.63 -5.87 -13.57
N VAL A 39 -8.89 -4.80 -13.39
CA VAL A 39 -8.26 -4.43 -12.13
C VAL A 39 -8.93 -3.16 -11.60
N PHE A 40 -9.42 -3.21 -10.38
CA PHE A 40 -9.91 -2.05 -9.66
C PHE A 40 -8.91 -1.69 -8.57
N VAL A 41 -8.64 -0.41 -8.35
CA VAL A 41 -7.72 0.02 -7.31
C VAL A 41 -8.42 0.95 -6.31
N SER A 42 -8.11 0.81 -5.01
CA SER A 42 -8.72 1.61 -3.95
C SER A 42 -7.75 1.87 -2.79
N GLY A 43 -7.93 3.00 -2.14
CA GLY A 43 -7.19 3.44 -0.96
C GLY A 43 -7.49 4.89 -0.65
N TRP A 44 -7.10 5.37 0.55
CA TRP A 44 -7.29 6.78 0.94
C TRP A 44 -5.98 7.46 1.32
N GLY A 45 -5.92 8.77 1.09
CA GLY A 45 -4.74 9.56 1.40
C GLY A 45 -3.49 9.07 0.65
N ARG A 46 -2.36 8.91 1.34
CA ARG A 46 -1.11 8.41 0.75
C ARG A 46 -1.28 7.00 0.18
N ALA A 47 -1.99 6.14 0.86
CA ALA A 47 -2.30 4.79 0.38
C ALA A 47 -3.11 4.83 -0.93
N GLY A 48 -4.06 5.78 -1.06
CA GLY A 48 -4.82 5.99 -2.30
C GLY A 48 -3.94 6.45 -3.47
N ASN A 49 -2.89 7.23 -3.20
CA ASN A 49 -1.92 7.62 -4.22
C ASN A 49 -1.08 6.41 -4.67
N VAL A 50 -0.62 5.58 -3.73
CA VAL A 50 0.10 4.33 -4.05
C VAL A 50 -0.80 3.39 -4.85
N ALA A 51 -2.08 3.22 -4.47
CA ALA A 51 -3.04 2.42 -5.22
C ALA A 51 -3.27 2.97 -6.64
N GLY A 52 -3.32 4.30 -6.80
CA GLY A 52 -3.43 4.94 -8.11
C GLY A 52 -2.23 4.67 -9.01
N ILE A 53 -1.03 4.69 -8.45
CA ILE A 53 0.21 4.35 -9.18
C ILE A 53 0.20 2.86 -9.55
N LEU A 54 -0.15 1.96 -8.63
CA LEU A 54 -0.32 0.54 -8.95
C LEU A 54 -1.29 0.33 -10.11
N GLY A 55 -2.40 1.08 -10.15
CA GLY A 55 -3.32 1.05 -11.27
C GLY A 55 -2.70 1.51 -12.59
N MET A 56 -1.90 2.57 -12.55
CA MET A 56 -1.15 3.05 -13.71
C MET A 56 -0.17 1.98 -14.20
N ASP A 57 0.62 1.39 -13.29
CA ASP A 57 1.59 0.34 -13.60
C ASP A 57 0.90 -0.86 -14.27
N MET A 58 -0.27 -1.27 -13.78
CA MET A 58 -1.07 -2.34 -14.40
C MET A 58 -1.61 -1.95 -15.78
N SER A 59 -1.98 -0.69 -16.00
CA SER A 59 -2.43 -0.22 -17.31
C SER A 59 -1.30 -0.21 -18.33
N GLN A 60 -0.07 0.07 -17.93
CA GLN A 60 1.12 0.07 -18.78
C GLN A 60 1.56 -1.33 -19.24
N ILE A 61 0.96 -2.37 -18.70
CA ILE A 61 1.14 -3.76 -19.15
C ILE A 61 -0.13 -4.35 -19.78
N GLY A 62 -1.05 -3.47 -20.21
CA GLY A 62 -2.23 -3.85 -20.97
C GLY A 62 -3.44 -4.31 -20.16
N LYS A 63 -3.41 -4.20 -18.82
CA LYS A 63 -4.60 -4.48 -17.99
C LYS A 63 -5.62 -3.35 -18.11
N VAL A 64 -6.90 -3.71 -18.11
CA VAL A 64 -8.00 -2.74 -18.01
C VAL A 64 -8.18 -2.34 -16.56
N VAL A 65 -7.93 -1.07 -16.23
CA VAL A 65 -7.86 -0.58 -14.86
C VAL A 65 -8.90 0.50 -14.59
N PHE A 66 -9.49 0.47 -13.41
CA PHE A 66 -10.40 1.50 -12.89
C PHE A 66 -10.03 1.87 -11.46
N ARG A 67 -10.12 3.15 -11.15
CA ARG A 67 -9.97 3.63 -9.79
C ARG A 67 -11.35 3.79 -9.14
N VAL A 68 -11.55 3.17 -7.99
CA VAL A 68 -12.81 3.30 -7.24
C VAL A 68 -13.00 4.74 -6.80
N GLY A 69 -14.17 5.30 -7.12
CA GLY A 69 -14.53 6.67 -6.83
C GLY A 69 -14.39 7.64 -8.01
N ASP A 70 -13.80 7.22 -9.13
CA ASP A 70 -13.83 7.99 -10.37
C ASP A 70 -15.23 7.87 -11.02
N ASN A 71 -15.68 8.93 -11.68
CA ASN A 71 -17.02 8.99 -12.28
C ASN A 71 -17.28 7.94 -13.38
N ASN A 72 -16.22 7.38 -13.95
CA ASN A 72 -16.28 6.35 -14.99
C ASN A 72 -16.00 4.95 -14.48
N THR A 73 -15.99 4.73 -13.15
CA THR A 73 -15.82 3.41 -12.55
C THR A 73 -17.05 2.55 -12.84
N PRO A 74 -16.92 1.44 -13.60
CA PRO A 74 -18.03 0.52 -13.83
C PRO A 74 -18.29 -0.36 -12.61
N SER A 75 -19.38 -1.14 -12.64
CA SER A 75 -19.62 -2.17 -11.64
C SER A 75 -18.57 -3.28 -11.70
N ILE A 76 -18.18 -3.78 -10.54
CA ILE A 76 -17.24 -4.90 -10.37
C ILE A 76 -18.01 -6.22 -10.39
N HIS A 77 -17.41 -7.30 -10.90
CA HIS A 77 -18.06 -8.61 -11.07
C HIS A 77 -17.05 -9.76 -10.88
N GLU A 78 -17.57 -10.97 -10.92
CA GLU A 78 -16.77 -12.20 -10.95
C GLU A 78 -15.74 -12.19 -12.09
N GLY A 79 -14.51 -12.54 -11.76
CA GLY A 79 -13.36 -12.50 -12.65
C GLY A 79 -12.61 -11.17 -12.66
N ASP A 80 -13.08 -10.17 -11.91
CA ASP A 80 -12.34 -8.94 -11.63
C ASP A 80 -11.54 -9.05 -10.32
N ILE A 81 -10.60 -8.17 -10.11
CA ILE A 81 -9.86 -8.03 -8.85
C ILE A 81 -9.90 -6.60 -8.34
N LEU A 82 -10.16 -6.42 -7.05
CA LEU A 82 -9.98 -5.16 -6.34
C LEU A 82 -8.65 -5.17 -5.58
N LEU A 83 -7.72 -4.29 -5.95
CA LEU A 83 -6.46 -4.10 -5.24
C LEU A 83 -6.60 -2.94 -4.26
N VAL A 84 -6.40 -3.24 -3.00
CA VAL A 84 -6.51 -2.28 -1.89
C VAL A 84 -5.13 -2.00 -1.33
N VAL A 85 -4.77 -0.72 -1.20
CA VAL A 85 -3.64 -0.30 -0.38
C VAL A 85 -4.18 0.36 0.89
N SER A 86 -3.87 -0.22 2.04
CA SER A 86 -4.32 0.28 3.34
C SER A 86 -3.32 -0.07 4.43
N GLY A 87 -2.59 0.92 4.96
CA GLY A 87 -1.56 0.66 5.96
C GLY A 87 -2.04 -0.17 7.15
N SER A 88 -3.21 0.10 7.71
CA SER A 88 -3.77 -0.68 8.82
C SER A 88 -4.64 -1.86 8.38
N GLY A 89 -5.12 -1.88 7.12
CA GLY A 89 -6.15 -2.80 6.66
C GLY A 89 -7.52 -2.66 7.36
N ASN A 90 -7.70 -1.59 8.16
CA ASN A 90 -8.88 -1.38 9.00
C ASN A 90 -9.64 -0.07 8.69
N THR A 91 -9.36 0.58 7.57
CA THR A 91 -10.05 1.81 7.18
C THR A 91 -11.49 1.48 6.79
N LYS A 92 -12.46 1.95 7.59
CA LYS A 92 -13.88 1.57 7.48
C LYS A 92 -14.48 1.71 6.09
N THR A 93 -14.26 2.85 5.42
CA THR A 93 -14.77 3.09 4.07
C THR A 93 -14.18 2.11 3.06
N ILE A 94 -12.89 1.78 3.20
CA ILE A 94 -12.22 0.82 2.34
C ILE A 94 -12.66 -0.62 2.65
N SER A 95 -12.91 -0.95 3.93
CA SER A 95 -13.40 -2.29 4.29
C SER A 95 -14.80 -2.55 3.75
N ILE A 96 -15.68 -1.54 3.68
CA ILE A 96 -16.99 -1.64 3.04
C ILE A 96 -16.81 -1.89 1.53
N ILE A 97 -15.96 -1.12 0.86
CA ILE A 97 -15.68 -1.29 -0.58
C ILE A 97 -15.13 -2.69 -0.87
N ALA A 98 -14.21 -3.19 -0.02
CA ALA A 98 -13.65 -4.52 -0.17
C ALA A 98 -14.71 -5.62 0.04
N GLN A 99 -15.60 -5.45 1.02
CA GLN A 99 -16.69 -6.38 1.25
C GLN A 99 -17.68 -6.39 0.07
N GLU A 100 -18.08 -5.23 -0.42
CA GLU A 100 -18.94 -5.15 -1.61
C GLU A 100 -18.31 -5.82 -2.82
N ALA A 101 -17.02 -5.66 -3.06
CA ALA A 101 -16.33 -6.37 -4.14
C ALA A 101 -16.43 -7.90 -3.98
N LYS A 102 -16.25 -8.42 -2.76
CA LYS A 102 -16.46 -9.84 -2.46
C LYS A 102 -17.90 -10.27 -2.70
N ASP A 103 -18.88 -9.48 -2.30
CA ASP A 103 -20.31 -9.78 -2.45
C ASP A 103 -20.72 -9.84 -3.94
N PHE A 104 -20.04 -9.08 -4.81
CA PHE A 104 -20.17 -9.16 -6.27
C PHE A 104 -19.32 -10.25 -6.94
N GLY A 105 -18.64 -11.10 -6.15
CA GLY A 105 -17.87 -12.23 -6.63
C GLY A 105 -16.45 -11.90 -7.14
N ALA A 106 -15.99 -10.66 -6.94
CA ALA A 106 -14.63 -10.28 -7.30
C ALA A 106 -13.61 -10.79 -6.27
N GLU A 107 -12.36 -10.97 -6.71
CA GLU A 107 -11.25 -11.22 -5.80
C GLU A 107 -10.75 -9.91 -5.19
N VAL A 108 -10.18 -9.98 -3.99
CA VAL A 108 -9.61 -8.84 -3.28
C VAL A 108 -8.14 -9.09 -2.96
N GLY A 109 -7.27 -8.18 -3.39
CA GLY A 109 -5.87 -8.13 -3.00
C GLY A 109 -5.61 -6.98 -2.04
N LEU A 110 -4.92 -7.22 -0.92
CA LEU A 110 -4.58 -6.21 0.07
C LEU A 110 -3.06 -6.05 0.19
N ILE A 111 -2.59 -4.81 0.11
CA ILE A 111 -1.24 -4.42 0.51
C ILE A 111 -1.37 -3.62 1.81
N SER A 112 -0.82 -4.14 2.91
CA SER A 112 -0.93 -3.55 4.24
C SER A 112 0.36 -3.68 5.07
N THR A 113 0.35 -3.13 6.29
CA THR A 113 1.43 -3.33 7.26
C THR A 113 1.02 -4.26 8.40
N SER A 114 -0.16 -4.86 8.32
CA SER A 114 -0.72 -5.70 9.38
C SER A 114 -1.07 -7.07 8.83
N GLU A 115 -0.64 -8.10 9.52
CA GLU A 115 -1.02 -9.49 9.23
C GLU A 115 -2.49 -9.75 9.56
N GLN A 116 -3.04 -9.02 10.52
CA GLN A 116 -4.43 -9.17 10.98
C GLN A 116 -5.18 -7.86 10.78
N SER A 117 -6.21 -7.89 9.96
CA SER A 117 -7.05 -6.72 9.70
C SER A 117 -8.40 -7.14 9.10
N ILE A 118 -9.40 -6.26 9.22
CA ILE A 118 -10.76 -6.50 8.71
C ILE A 118 -10.72 -6.83 7.20
N ILE A 119 -9.93 -6.10 6.42
CA ILE A 119 -9.80 -6.35 4.98
C ILE A 119 -8.99 -7.62 4.74
N GLY A 120 -7.94 -7.87 5.55
CA GLY A 120 -7.10 -9.05 5.42
C GLY A 120 -7.84 -10.37 5.66
N GLU A 121 -8.88 -10.36 6.51
CA GLU A 121 -9.72 -11.53 6.78
C GLU A 121 -10.58 -11.97 5.59
N ILE A 122 -10.92 -11.02 4.69
CA ILE A 122 -11.75 -11.29 3.50
C ILE A 122 -10.98 -11.29 2.19
N ALA A 123 -9.72 -10.82 2.20
CA ALA A 123 -8.88 -10.75 1.02
C ALA A 123 -8.41 -12.14 0.57
N ASP A 124 -8.41 -12.36 -0.74
CA ASP A 124 -7.90 -13.58 -1.37
C ASP A 124 -6.36 -13.57 -1.43
N TYR A 125 -5.78 -12.37 -1.51
CA TYR A 125 -4.34 -12.15 -1.57
C TYR A 125 -3.94 -11.06 -0.58
N ASN A 126 -2.98 -11.37 0.30
CA ASN A 126 -2.42 -10.40 1.24
C ASN A 126 -0.92 -10.27 1.01
N VAL A 127 -0.44 -9.05 0.79
CA VAL A 127 0.98 -8.72 0.86
C VAL A 127 1.21 -7.82 2.06
N VAL A 128 1.95 -8.33 3.02
CA VAL A 128 2.28 -7.60 4.25
C VAL A 128 3.65 -6.96 4.10
N ILE A 129 3.69 -5.63 4.21
CA ILE A 129 4.93 -4.85 4.32
C ILE A 129 5.23 -4.69 5.82
N PRO A 130 6.16 -5.47 6.38
CA PRO A 130 6.42 -5.43 7.83
C PRO A 130 6.95 -4.06 8.24
N ARG A 131 6.44 -3.55 9.36
CA ARG A 131 7.02 -2.34 9.94
C ARG A 131 8.37 -2.67 10.56
N ILE A 132 9.38 -1.86 10.24
CA ILE A 132 10.65 -1.91 10.94
C ILE A 132 10.48 -1.21 12.28
N GLU A 133 11.01 -1.82 13.31
CA GLU A 133 11.01 -1.22 14.64
C GLU A 133 12.09 -0.14 14.71
N THR A 134 11.65 1.12 14.70
CA THR A 134 12.53 2.29 14.79
C THR A 134 12.50 2.89 16.18
N PRO A 135 13.53 3.66 16.60
CA PRO A 135 13.50 4.43 17.85
C PRO A 135 12.25 5.30 17.97
N MET A 136 11.81 5.95 16.88
CA MET A 136 10.59 6.74 16.85
C MET A 136 9.37 5.89 17.21
N ASN A 137 9.20 4.73 16.57
CA ASN A 137 8.04 3.88 16.81
C ASN A 137 8.00 3.40 18.27
N LYS A 138 9.14 3.05 18.87
CA LYS A 138 9.25 2.67 20.29
C LYS A 138 8.85 3.81 21.22
N ILE A 139 9.44 4.99 21.02
CA ILE A 139 9.18 6.19 21.83
C ILE A 139 7.71 6.60 21.72
N MET A 140 7.17 6.64 20.48
CA MET A 140 5.79 7.02 20.23
C MET A 140 4.80 6.01 20.83
N ALA A 141 5.11 4.72 20.80
CA ALA A 141 4.27 3.70 21.46
C ALA A 141 4.28 3.84 22.98
N ALA A 142 5.45 4.12 23.59
CA ALA A 142 5.60 4.23 25.04
C ALA A 142 5.02 5.54 25.61
N LYS A 143 5.09 6.64 24.83
CA LYS A 143 4.73 7.99 25.31
C LYS A 143 3.46 8.56 24.68
N ARG A 144 2.70 7.72 23.97
CA ARG A 144 1.46 8.17 23.34
C ARG A 144 0.46 8.63 24.38
N PRO A 145 -0.04 9.89 24.30
CA PRO A 145 -1.04 10.37 25.25
C PRO A 145 -2.29 9.49 25.21
N ALA A 146 -2.95 9.35 26.36
CA ALA A 146 -4.23 8.66 26.43
C ALA A 146 -5.22 9.33 25.48
N ARG A 147 -5.85 8.53 24.61
CA ARG A 147 -6.85 9.04 23.67
C ARG A 147 -8.12 9.46 24.41
N ASP A 148 -8.64 10.63 24.08
CA ASP A 148 -10.02 10.97 24.44
C ASP A 148 -10.95 9.93 23.79
N PRO A 149 -11.78 9.21 24.57
CA PRO A 149 -12.70 8.19 24.05
C PRO A 149 -13.68 8.71 23.01
N LYS A 150 -13.92 10.02 22.97
CA LYS A 150 -14.81 10.68 21.99
C LYS A 150 -14.19 10.73 20.59
N PHE A 151 -12.87 10.69 20.47
CA PHE A 151 -12.17 10.77 19.20
C PHE A 151 -11.57 9.42 18.81
N LYS A 152 -12.14 8.76 17.81
CA LYS A 152 -11.61 7.50 17.25
C LYS A 152 -10.32 7.70 16.44
N SER A 153 -10.00 8.94 16.06
CA SER A 153 -8.82 9.31 15.29
C SER A 153 -8.15 10.53 15.91
N THR A 154 -6.82 10.57 15.89
CA THR A 154 -6.00 11.75 16.28
C THR A 154 -5.83 12.72 15.11
N ALA A 155 -6.41 12.42 13.94
CA ALA A 155 -6.37 13.33 12.80
C ALA A 155 -7.05 14.66 13.16
N GLY A 156 -6.33 15.77 12.95
CA GLY A 156 -6.79 17.11 13.30
C GLY A 156 -6.51 17.54 14.74
N THR A 157 -5.97 16.66 15.58
CA THR A 157 -5.48 17.03 16.93
C THR A 157 -3.96 17.19 16.93
N ARG A 158 -3.48 18.18 17.68
CA ARG A 158 -2.04 18.33 17.93
C ARG A 158 -1.69 17.56 19.20
N GLU A 159 -1.22 16.32 19.03
CA GLU A 159 -0.69 15.55 20.15
C GLU A 159 0.63 16.17 20.61
N THR A 160 0.78 16.38 21.92
CA THR A 160 2.04 16.79 22.52
C THR A 160 2.64 15.60 23.24
N TYR A 161 3.88 15.28 22.91
CA TYR A 161 4.63 14.20 23.55
C TYR A 161 5.65 14.79 24.53
N ASP A 162 5.70 14.25 25.74
CA ASP A 162 6.74 14.59 26.73
C ASP A 162 8.02 13.85 26.38
N LEU A 163 8.85 14.50 25.56
CA LEU A 163 10.09 13.94 25.02
C LEU A 163 11.32 14.63 25.61
N THR A 164 12.32 13.85 25.98
CA THR A 164 13.64 14.38 26.30
C THR A 164 14.33 14.96 25.06
N PRO A 165 15.38 15.79 25.20
CA PRO A 165 16.15 16.27 24.07
C PRO A 165 16.70 15.15 23.20
N GLU A 166 17.22 14.08 23.79
CA GLU A 166 17.77 12.91 23.10
C GLU A 166 16.70 12.14 22.32
N GLU A 167 15.50 11.98 22.91
CA GLU A 167 14.37 11.36 22.23
C GLU A 167 13.88 12.21 21.06
N ARG A 168 13.88 13.54 21.20
CA ARG A 168 13.54 14.45 20.09
C ARG A 168 14.53 14.34 18.94
N GLU A 169 15.82 14.22 19.24
CA GLU A 169 16.86 14.01 18.24
C GLU A 169 16.66 12.67 17.53
N ALA A 170 16.47 11.58 18.27
CA ALA A 170 16.21 10.25 17.73
C ALA A 170 14.98 10.23 16.81
N ILE A 171 13.86 10.87 17.22
CA ILE A 171 12.64 10.96 16.43
C ILE A 171 12.88 11.79 15.15
N THR A 172 13.64 12.87 15.23
CA THR A 172 13.94 13.72 14.06
C THR A 172 14.63 12.95 12.96
N LEU A 173 15.44 11.95 13.31
CA LEU A 173 16.14 11.08 12.39
C LEU A 173 15.23 10.05 11.71
N ASP A 174 14.12 9.68 12.37
CA ASP A 174 13.20 8.62 11.94
C ASP A 174 11.87 9.15 11.37
N GLN A 175 11.71 10.47 11.22
CA GLN A 175 10.41 11.08 10.86
C GLN A 175 9.88 10.71 9.48
N VAL A 176 10.64 10.00 8.67
CA VAL A 176 10.18 9.57 7.37
C VAL A 176 9.45 8.24 7.50
N GLU A 177 8.12 8.27 7.44
CA GLU A 177 7.33 7.05 7.35
C GLU A 177 7.52 6.41 5.97
N LEU A 178 8.37 5.40 5.91
CA LEU A 178 8.84 4.80 4.65
C LEU A 178 7.99 3.62 4.16
N THR A 179 6.91 3.28 4.87
CA THR A 179 6.01 2.19 4.48
C THR A 179 5.39 2.41 3.10
N TYR A 180 4.96 3.66 2.81
CA TYR A 180 4.37 3.97 1.50
C TYR A 180 5.41 4.04 0.39
N GLN A 181 6.65 4.41 0.71
CA GLN A 181 7.76 4.34 -0.24
C GLN A 181 8.11 2.89 -0.56
N ALA A 182 8.13 2.01 0.45
CA ALA A 182 8.29 0.57 0.23
C ALA A 182 7.13 0.00 -0.60
N ALA A 183 5.88 0.42 -0.34
CA ALA A 183 4.73 0.01 -1.13
C ALA A 183 4.80 0.53 -2.59
N PHE A 184 5.35 1.72 -2.80
CA PHE A 184 5.60 2.25 -4.14
C PHE A 184 6.60 1.38 -4.93
N VAL A 185 7.75 1.04 -4.31
CA VAL A 185 8.72 0.14 -4.93
C VAL A 185 8.13 -1.27 -5.14
N LEU A 186 7.27 -1.74 -4.23
CA LEU A 186 6.58 -3.02 -4.38
C LEU A 186 5.64 -3.02 -5.60
N ASN A 187 5.02 -1.90 -5.97
CA ASN A 187 4.20 -1.80 -7.18
C ASN A 187 5.00 -2.15 -8.44
N GLU A 188 6.22 -1.61 -8.57
CA GLU A 188 7.13 -1.92 -9.69
C GLU A 188 7.47 -3.42 -9.75
N ILE A 189 7.69 -4.02 -8.57
CA ILE A 189 7.96 -5.45 -8.47
C ILE A 189 6.72 -6.27 -8.88
N LEU A 190 5.53 -5.87 -8.43
CA LEU A 190 4.28 -6.50 -8.82
C LEU A 190 4.02 -6.37 -10.33
N GLN A 191 4.28 -5.20 -10.92
CA GLN A 191 4.19 -5.00 -12.37
C GLN A 191 5.07 -6.01 -13.12
N HIS A 192 6.34 -6.12 -12.70
CA HIS A 192 7.27 -7.07 -13.30
C HIS A 192 6.79 -8.53 -13.16
N LYS A 193 6.33 -8.92 -11.96
CA LYS A 193 5.83 -10.28 -11.71
C LYS A 193 4.55 -10.59 -12.50
N VAL A 194 3.65 -9.61 -12.65
CA VAL A 194 2.44 -9.77 -13.49
C VAL A 194 2.83 -9.91 -14.95
N MET A 195 3.81 -9.14 -15.46
CA MET A 195 4.32 -9.29 -16.84
C MET A 195 4.83 -10.70 -17.09
N GLU A 196 5.61 -11.27 -16.17
CA GLU A 196 6.07 -12.66 -16.27
C GLU A 196 4.89 -13.64 -16.40
N GLU A 197 3.84 -13.49 -15.59
CA GLU A 197 2.67 -14.38 -15.59
C GLU A 197 1.80 -14.27 -16.85
N ILE A 198 1.70 -13.06 -17.46
CA ILE A 198 0.92 -12.86 -18.70
C ILE A 198 1.74 -13.04 -19.97
N GLY A 199 3.05 -13.28 -19.84
CA GLY A 199 3.96 -13.47 -20.99
C GLY A 199 4.27 -12.18 -21.74
N GLU A 200 4.15 -11.01 -21.08
CA GLU A 200 4.52 -9.73 -21.65
C GLU A 200 5.99 -9.42 -21.40
N THR A 201 6.53 -8.54 -22.24
CA THR A 201 7.92 -8.12 -22.18
C THR A 201 8.02 -6.63 -21.85
N PHE A 202 9.24 -6.15 -21.63
CA PHE A 202 9.48 -4.74 -21.31
C PHE A 202 8.95 -3.77 -22.39
N GLU A 203 8.87 -4.20 -23.64
CA GLU A 203 8.29 -3.42 -24.75
C GLU A 203 6.81 -3.10 -24.54
N ALA A 204 6.07 -3.91 -23.75
CA ALA A 204 4.67 -3.64 -23.43
C ALA A 204 4.52 -2.30 -22.72
N ILE A 205 5.43 -1.96 -21.79
CA ILE A 205 5.41 -0.69 -21.06
C ILE A 205 5.48 0.48 -22.03
N HIS A 206 6.34 0.41 -23.05
CA HIS A 206 6.44 1.43 -24.10
C HIS A 206 5.19 1.50 -24.97
N TYR A 207 4.62 0.35 -25.31
CA TYR A 207 3.44 0.28 -26.17
C TYR A 207 2.19 0.84 -25.52
N TYR A 208 1.98 0.54 -24.24
CA TYR A 208 0.81 0.99 -23.47
C TYR A 208 1.04 2.31 -22.72
N HIS A 209 2.21 2.93 -22.86
CA HIS A 209 2.47 4.25 -22.29
C HIS A 209 1.53 5.29 -22.89
N ASN A 210 1.13 6.28 -22.08
CA ASN A 210 0.24 7.33 -22.53
C ASN A 210 0.86 8.11 -23.71
N SER A 211 0.15 8.13 -24.83
CA SER A 211 0.58 8.83 -26.05
C SER A 211 -0.02 10.23 -26.21
N LEU A 212 -0.81 10.67 -25.21
CA LEU A 212 -1.50 11.97 -25.21
C LEU A 212 -0.81 13.01 -24.30
N GLU A 213 0.40 12.73 -23.86
CA GLU A 213 1.21 13.68 -23.09
C GLU A 213 1.96 14.63 -24.01
#